data_5ee3cea55ad9455e12238717c661e2bd
#
_entry.id   5ee3cea55ad9455e12238717c661e2bd
#
_cell.length_a   1.000
_cell.length_b   1.000
_cell.length_c   1.000
_cell.angle_alpha   90.00
_cell.angle_beta   90.00
_cell.angle_gamma   90.00
#
_symmetry.space_group_name_H-M   'P 1'
#
loop_
_entity.id
_entity.type
_entity.pdbx_description
1 polymer ?
#
loop_
_entity_poly.entity_id
_entity_poly.type
_entity_poly.pdbx_seq_one_letter_code
_entity_poly.pdbx_strand_id
1 'polypeptide(L)'
;MRAPSFLLPPSKAIVVSQTAAPPAPVDPSSSPLLPAYGPGELAALAARHGLTVSGARPSLGEYIRQLWGRRHFITAFATAKLTAQYSQAKLGQIWQIMTPLLNATVYYFIFGVLMNTKHGVPDYVPFLVTGVFIWTFTASSITAGTRAISGNTGLVRALHFPRASLPIALALQQLQQLLFSLGALFVILLVFGQYPRPSWLLAIPALALQALFNTGVSMVMARLASKTPDIAQLTPFVLRTWMYASGVMWSLDTLLTGDRVPHWVLLALECNPAAVYIDLMRYALIDSFTGAQLPPHVWAVATGWALVCGIGGFVYFWKAEERYGRG
;
A
#
# COMPACT_ATOMS: atom_id res chain seq x y z
N MET A 1 -35.98 45.85 -6.61
CA MET A 1 -35.59 45.55 -5.22
C MET A 1 -34.07 45.67 -5.12
N ARG A 2 -33.58 46.73 -4.44
CA ARG A 2 -32.13 47.01 -4.27
C ARG A 2 -31.62 46.28 -3.03
N ALA A 3 -30.48 45.56 -3.15
CA ALA A 3 -29.79 44.96 -2.05
C ALA A 3 -29.03 46.01 -1.21
N PRO A 4 -28.96 45.89 0.12
CA PRO A 4 -28.23 46.83 0.97
C PRO A 4 -26.72 46.56 0.93
N SER A 5 -25.97 47.62 0.67
CA SER A 5 -24.50 47.67 0.77
C SER A 5 -24.07 47.72 2.23
N PHE A 6 -23.39 46.66 2.70
CA PHE A 6 -22.70 46.67 4.00
C PHE A 6 -21.36 47.41 3.87
N LEU A 7 -21.30 48.62 4.43
CA LEU A 7 -20.06 49.39 4.63
C LEU A 7 -19.30 48.82 5.84
N LEU A 8 -18.11 48.25 5.59
CA LEU A 8 -17.14 47.90 6.64
C LEU A 8 -16.46 49.17 7.17
N PRO A 9 -16.26 49.32 8.48
CA PRO A 9 -15.55 50.46 9.06
C PRO A 9 -14.06 50.45 8.69
N PRO A 10 -13.41 51.65 8.59
CA PRO A 10 -12.03 51.77 8.19
C PRO A 10 -11.09 51.16 9.25
N SER A 11 -10.26 50.21 8.80
CA SER A 11 -9.16 49.64 9.57
C SER A 11 -8.20 50.76 10.01
N LYS A 12 -7.99 50.88 11.33
CA LYS A 12 -6.93 51.75 11.89
C LYS A 12 -5.57 51.21 11.43
N ALA A 13 -4.93 51.92 10.53
CA ALA A 13 -3.55 51.70 10.18
C ALA A 13 -2.67 51.91 11.39
N ILE A 14 -2.04 50.82 11.88
CA ILE A 14 -0.99 50.91 12.89
C ILE A 14 0.23 51.42 12.15
N VAL A 15 0.57 52.72 12.40
CA VAL A 15 1.82 53.33 11.96
C VAL A 15 2.92 52.71 12.82
N VAL A 16 3.63 51.71 12.29
CA VAL A 16 4.88 51.23 12.88
C VAL A 16 5.93 52.25 12.55
N SER A 17 6.32 53.02 13.56
CA SER A 17 7.47 53.95 13.50
C SER A 17 8.74 53.18 13.18
N GLN A 18 9.18 53.19 11.95
CA GLN A 18 10.49 52.73 11.54
C GLN A 18 11.53 53.76 11.94
N THR A 19 12.12 53.63 13.11
CA THR A 19 13.32 54.35 13.49
C THR A 19 14.22 53.43 14.34
N ALA A 20 14.62 52.31 13.74
CA ALA A 20 15.83 51.63 14.16
C ALA A 20 16.73 51.51 12.91
N ALA A 21 17.87 52.13 12.94
CA ALA A 21 18.91 51.99 11.92
C ALA A 21 19.17 50.48 11.71
N PRO A 22 19.42 50.01 10.48
CA PRO A 22 19.78 48.61 10.26
C PRO A 22 21.02 48.29 11.11
N PRO A 23 21.07 47.13 11.78
CA PRO A 23 22.25 46.71 12.52
C PRO A 23 23.45 46.70 11.55
N ALA A 24 24.56 47.26 12.00
CA ALA A 24 25.80 47.30 11.23
C ALA A 24 26.16 45.89 10.74
N PRO A 25 26.69 45.72 9.53
CA PRO A 25 27.09 44.43 9.02
C PRO A 25 28.03 43.77 10.04
N VAL A 26 27.60 42.60 10.56
CA VAL A 26 28.43 41.81 11.48
C VAL A 26 29.64 41.36 10.68
N ASP A 27 30.82 41.83 11.09
CA ASP A 27 32.09 41.41 10.51
C ASP A 27 32.23 39.89 10.70
N PRO A 28 32.28 39.09 9.62
CA PRO A 28 32.41 37.66 9.72
C PRO A 28 33.68 37.19 10.46
N SER A 29 34.67 38.09 10.64
CA SER A 29 35.88 37.83 11.42
C SER A 29 35.72 37.99 12.93
N SER A 30 34.62 38.59 13.41
CA SER A 30 34.31 38.82 14.83
C SER A 30 33.41 37.77 15.47
N SER A 31 32.99 36.74 14.74
CA SER A 31 32.32 35.59 15.35
C SER A 31 33.28 34.92 16.33
N PRO A 32 32.95 34.79 17.63
CA PRO A 32 33.80 34.05 18.55
C PRO A 32 34.01 32.67 17.94
N LEU A 33 35.29 32.37 17.57
CA LEU A 33 35.66 31.05 17.09
C LEU A 33 35.16 30.05 18.13
N LEU A 34 34.12 29.33 17.79
CA LEU A 34 33.70 28.21 18.63
C LEU A 34 34.92 27.34 18.84
N PRO A 35 35.25 26.97 20.09
CA PRO A 35 36.43 26.15 20.36
C PRO A 35 36.37 24.95 19.43
N ALA A 36 37.48 24.66 18.74
CA ALA A 36 37.59 23.56 17.81
C ALA A 36 37.49 22.24 18.59
N TYR A 37 36.29 21.83 18.85
CA TYR A 37 36.03 20.54 19.51
C TYR A 37 36.40 19.41 18.54
N GLY A 38 37.20 18.46 19.02
CA GLY A 38 37.44 17.21 18.32
C GLY A 38 36.14 16.39 18.23
N PRO A 39 36.00 15.49 17.23
CA PRO A 39 34.77 14.69 17.04
C PRO A 39 34.30 13.96 18.30
N GLY A 40 35.21 13.53 19.19
CA GLY A 40 34.92 12.87 20.46
C GLY A 40 34.42 13.82 21.55
N GLU A 41 34.91 15.05 21.58
CA GLU A 41 34.54 16.07 22.58
C GLU A 41 33.13 16.61 22.36
N LEU A 42 32.70 16.75 21.09
CA LEU A 42 31.31 17.12 20.75
C LEU A 42 30.34 16.04 21.18
N ALA A 43 30.71 14.77 21.01
CA ALA A 43 29.88 13.64 21.46
C ALA A 43 29.78 13.61 23.00
N ALA A 44 30.89 13.87 23.72
CA ALA A 44 30.89 13.92 25.17
C ALA A 44 30.09 15.13 25.70
N LEU A 45 30.20 16.29 25.04
CA LEU A 45 29.44 17.48 25.37
C LEU A 45 27.92 17.25 25.17
N ALA A 46 27.54 16.65 24.04
CA ALA A 46 26.15 16.27 23.76
C ALA A 46 25.60 15.32 24.83
N ALA A 47 26.35 14.29 25.22
CA ALA A 47 25.98 13.37 26.28
C ALA A 47 25.80 14.06 27.66
N ARG A 48 26.69 15.01 28.03
CA ARG A 48 26.59 15.80 29.28
C ARG A 48 25.32 16.64 29.33
N HIS A 49 24.89 17.17 28.19
CA HIS A 49 23.65 17.97 28.11
C HIS A 49 22.43 17.16 27.77
N GLY A 50 22.48 15.82 27.82
CA GLY A 50 21.35 14.95 27.50
C GLY A 50 20.83 15.08 26.06
N LEU A 51 21.67 15.63 25.15
CA LEU A 51 21.32 15.79 23.74
C LEU A 51 21.37 14.42 23.06
N THR A 52 20.26 14.03 22.48
CA THR A 52 20.19 12.84 21.64
C THR A 52 20.24 13.24 20.16
N VAL A 53 20.87 12.40 19.33
CA VAL A 53 20.90 12.63 17.88
C VAL A 53 19.46 12.61 17.37
N SER A 54 18.96 13.76 16.94
CA SER A 54 17.62 13.86 16.37
C SER A 54 17.54 12.99 15.11
N GLY A 55 16.58 12.04 15.09
CA GLY A 55 16.39 11.13 13.98
C GLY A 55 17.33 9.91 13.98
N ALA A 56 18.02 9.61 15.09
CA ALA A 56 18.71 8.34 15.25
C ALA A 56 17.72 7.19 15.17
N ARG A 57 18.12 6.09 14.51
CA ARG A 57 17.28 4.90 14.38
C ARG A 57 17.10 4.25 15.76
N PRO A 58 15.85 4.14 16.27
CA PRO A 58 15.61 3.44 17.52
C PRO A 58 15.88 1.94 17.36
N SER A 59 16.07 1.23 18.48
CA SER A 59 16.13 -0.23 18.46
C SER A 59 14.86 -0.83 17.86
N LEU A 60 14.95 -2.03 17.28
CA LEU A 60 13.80 -2.66 16.62
C LEU A 60 12.60 -2.80 17.56
N GLY A 61 12.83 -3.22 18.81
CA GLY A 61 11.77 -3.38 19.81
C GLY A 61 11.12 -2.05 20.19
N GLU A 62 11.92 -1.02 20.36
CA GLU A 62 11.40 0.32 20.63
C GLU A 62 10.63 0.89 19.46
N TYR A 63 11.10 0.66 18.23
CA TYR A 63 10.41 1.07 17.01
C TYR A 63 9.03 0.41 16.89
N ILE A 64 8.94 -0.90 17.18
CA ILE A 64 7.66 -1.62 17.22
C ILE A 64 6.73 -1.05 18.29
N ARG A 65 7.25 -0.77 19.49
CA ARG A 65 6.47 -0.16 20.58
C ARG A 65 5.94 1.23 20.20
N GLN A 66 6.77 2.07 19.60
CA GLN A 66 6.39 3.38 19.10
C GLN A 66 5.31 3.27 18.01
N LEU A 67 5.48 2.32 17.08
CA LEU A 67 4.51 2.06 16.02
C LEU A 67 3.17 1.60 16.58
N TRP A 68 3.18 0.70 17.58
CA TRP A 68 1.97 0.25 18.26
C TRP A 68 1.25 1.40 19.00
N GLY A 69 2.02 2.28 19.61
CA GLY A 69 1.48 3.51 20.22
C GLY A 69 0.78 4.43 19.21
N ARG A 70 1.15 4.36 17.94
CA ARG A 70 0.55 5.15 16.84
C ARG A 70 -0.56 4.43 16.05
N ARG A 71 -1.05 3.27 16.54
CA ARG A 71 -2.10 2.50 15.84
C ARG A 71 -3.35 3.32 15.50
N HIS A 72 -3.78 4.21 16.40
CA HIS A 72 -4.93 5.10 16.17
C HIS A 72 -4.66 6.13 15.06
N PHE A 73 -3.43 6.64 14.98
CA PHE A 73 -3.01 7.49 13.86
C PHE A 73 -3.04 6.71 12.54
N ILE A 74 -2.52 5.47 12.52
CA ILE A 74 -2.48 4.62 11.33
C ILE A 74 -3.91 4.37 10.81
N THR A 75 -4.83 3.99 11.68
CA THR A 75 -6.24 3.75 11.30
C THR A 75 -6.95 5.02 10.86
N ALA A 76 -6.81 6.12 11.60
CA ALA A 76 -7.41 7.40 11.25
C ALA A 76 -6.88 7.94 9.91
N PHE A 77 -5.57 7.85 9.68
CA PHE A 77 -4.95 8.29 8.43
C PHE A 77 -5.40 7.43 7.24
N ALA A 78 -5.49 6.10 7.40
CA ALA A 78 -6.00 5.18 6.39
C ALA A 78 -7.44 5.54 5.98
N THR A 79 -8.33 5.71 6.96
CA THR A 79 -9.74 6.05 6.72
C THR A 79 -9.88 7.45 6.11
N ALA A 80 -9.12 8.43 6.58
CA ALA A 80 -9.13 9.79 6.02
C ALA A 80 -8.68 9.79 4.56
N LYS A 81 -7.62 9.04 4.22
CA LYS A 81 -7.13 8.90 2.85
C LYS A 81 -8.18 8.21 1.95
N LEU A 82 -8.83 7.16 2.44
CA LEU A 82 -9.89 6.47 1.72
C LEU A 82 -11.06 7.41 1.41
N THR A 83 -11.52 8.15 2.41
CA THR A 83 -12.63 9.11 2.24
C THR A 83 -12.24 10.24 1.28
N ALA A 84 -11.04 10.80 1.43
CA ALA A 84 -10.55 11.89 0.60
C ALA A 84 -10.39 11.49 -0.89
N GLN A 85 -10.03 10.22 -1.15
CA GLN A 85 -9.81 9.72 -2.52
C GLN A 85 -11.05 9.90 -3.42
N TYR A 86 -12.24 9.79 -2.85
CA TYR A 86 -13.50 9.83 -3.58
C TYR A 86 -14.39 11.02 -3.23
N SER A 87 -13.94 11.92 -2.35
CA SER A 87 -14.75 13.03 -1.84
C SER A 87 -15.18 14.05 -2.91
N GLN A 88 -14.38 14.23 -3.96
CA GLN A 88 -14.66 15.16 -5.05
C GLN A 88 -15.43 14.52 -6.23
N ALA A 89 -15.59 13.23 -6.25
CA ALA A 89 -16.31 12.53 -7.31
C ALA A 89 -17.82 12.54 -7.04
N LYS A 90 -18.65 12.85 -8.06
CA LYS A 90 -20.12 12.84 -7.93
C LYS A 90 -20.69 11.50 -7.46
N LEU A 91 -20.11 10.38 -7.88
CA LEU A 91 -20.49 9.03 -7.45
C LEU A 91 -19.83 8.62 -6.12
N GLY A 92 -18.91 9.44 -5.58
CA GLY A 92 -18.27 9.20 -4.31
C GLY A 92 -17.63 7.82 -4.22
N GLN A 93 -17.92 7.12 -3.15
CA GLN A 93 -17.33 5.81 -2.85
C GLN A 93 -17.78 4.67 -3.78
N ILE A 94 -18.82 4.86 -4.60
CA ILE A 94 -19.26 3.85 -5.57
C ILE A 94 -18.15 3.49 -6.56
N TRP A 95 -17.24 4.43 -6.85
CA TRP A 95 -16.07 4.15 -7.68
C TRP A 95 -15.15 3.05 -7.16
N GLN A 96 -15.17 2.77 -5.86
CA GLN A 96 -14.38 1.66 -5.28
C GLN A 96 -14.83 0.30 -5.83
N ILE A 97 -16.13 0.17 -6.10
CA ILE A 97 -16.73 -1.04 -6.68
C ILE A 97 -16.69 -0.98 -8.21
N MET A 98 -17.02 0.19 -8.75
CA MET A 98 -17.16 0.36 -10.19
C MET A 98 -15.85 0.09 -10.94
N THR A 99 -14.72 0.54 -10.42
CA THR A 99 -13.41 0.35 -11.08
C THR A 99 -13.04 -1.12 -11.27
N PRO A 100 -13.05 -1.99 -10.24
CA PRO A 100 -12.76 -3.41 -10.44
C PRO A 100 -13.83 -4.11 -11.29
N LEU A 101 -15.11 -3.69 -11.22
CA LEU A 101 -16.15 -4.23 -12.09
C LEU A 101 -15.95 -3.89 -13.55
N LEU A 102 -15.62 -2.66 -13.88
CA LEU A 102 -15.31 -2.26 -15.25
C LEU A 102 -14.12 -3.05 -15.79
N ASN A 103 -13.06 -3.22 -14.99
CA ASN A 103 -11.93 -4.06 -15.38
C ASN A 103 -12.35 -5.51 -15.61
N ALA A 104 -13.12 -6.09 -14.70
CA ALA A 104 -13.63 -7.46 -14.85
C ALA A 104 -14.51 -7.59 -16.10
N THR A 105 -15.34 -6.59 -16.40
CA THR A 105 -16.19 -6.57 -17.61
C THR A 105 -15.33 -6.57 -18.87
N VAL A 106 -14.33 -5.70 -18.95
CA VAL A 106 -13.41 -5.65 -20.09
C VAL A 106 -12.68 -6.99 -20.27
N TYR A 107 -12.17 -7.56 -19.18
CA TYR A 107 -11.47 -8.84 -19.23
C TYR A 107 -12.41 -10.00 -19.60
N TYR A 108 -13.66 -9.98 -19.15
CA TYR A 108 -14.66 -10.95 -19.57
C TYR A 108 -14.90 -10.91 -21.09
N PHE A 109 -15.06 -9.72 -21.65
CA PHE A 109 -15.25 -9.61 -23.11
C PHE A 109 -14.01 -10.07 -23.88
N ILE A 110 -12.80 -9.66 -23.47
CA ILE A 110 -11.58 -10.02 -24.18
C ILE A 110 -11.28 -11.50 -24.04
N PHE A 111 -11.18 -11.99 -22.81
CA PHE A 111 -10.73 -13.37 -22.55
C PHE A 111 -11.90 -14.36 -22.56
N GLY A 112 -13.04 -14.01 -22.03
CA GLY A 112 -14.21 -14.91 -21.96
C GLY A 112 -14.92 -15.05 -23.31
N VAL A 113 -15.12 -13.94 -24.05
CA VAL A 113 -15.90 -13.96 -25.29
C VAL A 113 -15.00 -14.05 -26.52
N LEU A 114 -14.05 -13.11 -26.65
CA LEU A 114 -13.24 -13.01 -27.87
C LEU A 114 -12.20 -14.14 -27.98
N MET A 115 -11.46 -14.41 -26.89
CA MET A 115 -10.43 -15.46 -26.85
C MET A 115 -11.00 -16.84 -26.45
N ASN A 116 -12.26 -16.90 -26.06
CA ASN A 116 -12.96 -18.14 -25.70
C ASN A 116 -12.32 -18.94 -24.54
N THR A 117 -11.59 -18.28 -23.66
CA THR A 117 -10.86 -18.90 -22.54
C THR A 117 -11.81 -19.48 -21.46
N LYS A 118 -13.11 -19.16 -21.55
CA LYS A 118 -14.15 -19.71 -20.67
C LYS A 118 -14.33 -21.23 -20.80
N HIS A 119 -13.91 -21.82 -21.94
CA HIS A 119 -13.96 -23.26 -22.13
C HIS A 119 -12.89 -23.92 -21.23
N GLY A 120 -13.35 -24.74 -20.28
CA GLY A 120 -12.47 -25.45 -19.34
C GLY A 120 -12.39 -24.83 -17.93
N VAL A 121 -13.00 -23.65 -17.71
CA VAL A 121 -13.14 -23.07 -16.37
C VAL A 121 -14.62 -22.98 -16.02
N PRO A 122 -15.13 -23.87 -15.16
CA PRO A 122 -16.49 -23.75 -14.64
C PRO A 122 -16.67 -22.41 -13.92
N ASP A 123 -17.87 -21.83 -14.00
CA ASP A 123 -18.20 -20.57 -13.33
C ASP A 123 -17.20 -19.43 -13.63
N TYR A 124 -16.88 -19.24 -14.93
CA TYR A 124 -15.84 -18.30 -15.36
C TYR A 124 -16.04 -16.87 -14.85
N VAL A 125 -17.28 -16.38 -14.71
CA VAL A 125 -17.53 -15.01 -14.19
C VAL A 125 -17.16 -14.90 -12.71
N PRO A 126 -17.63 -15.76 -11.78
CA PRO A 126 -17.13 -15.84 -10.41
C PRO A 126 -15.60 -15.95 -10.33
N PHE A 127 -15.01 -16.83 -11.14
CA PHE A 127 -13.55 -17.04 -11.20
C PHE A 127 -12.80 -15.76 -11.57
N LEU A 128 -13.22 -15.08 -12.64
CA LEU A 128 -12.58 -13.86 -13.12
C LEU A 128 -12.74 -12.69 -12.15
N VAL A 129 -13.97 -12.46 -11.69
CA VAL A 129 -14.28 -11.32 -10.81
C VAL A 129 -13.53 -11.45 -9.49
N THR A 130 -13.54 -12.64 -8.87
CA THR A 130 -12.74 -12.90 -7.66
C THR A 130 -11.27 -12.59 -7.90
N GLY A 131 -10.69 -13.11 -8.98
CA GLY A 131 -9.28 -12.84 -9.33
C GLY A 131 -8.99 -11.36 -9.49
N VAL A 132 -9.86 -10.60 -10.17
CA VAL A 132 -9.68 -9.15 -10.40
C VAL A 132 -9.74 -8.37 -9.09
N PHE A 133 -10.67 -8.67 -8.19
CA PHE A 133 -10.79 -7.96 -6.91
C PHE A 133 -9.56 -8.21 -6.03
N ILE A 134 -9.13 -9.46 -5.91
CA ILE A 134 -7.97 -9.86 -5.10
C ILE A 134 -6.67 -9.32 -5.68
N TRP A 135 -6.50 -9.37 -7.00
CA TRP A 135 -5.38 -8.74 -7.69
C TRP A 135 -5.34 -7.24 -7.48
N THR A 136 -6.49 -6.55 -7.61
CA THR A 136 -6.58 -5.09 -7.44
C THR A 136 -6.08 -4.67 -6.05
N PHE A 137 -6.37 -5.43 -5.01
CA PHE A 137 -5.86 -5.17 -3.66
C PHE A 137 -4.33 -5.21 -3.61
N THR A 138 -3.70 -6.23 -4.20
CA THR A 138 -2.23 -6.33 -4.25
C THR A 138 -1.63 -5.19 -5.07
N ALA A 139 -2.14 -4.95 -6.27
CA ALA A 139 -1.62 -3.93 -7.17
C ALA A 139 -1.74 -2.52 -6.58
N SER A 140 -2.88 -2.21 -5.96
CA SER A 140 -3.13 -0.93 -5.32
C SER A 140 -2.26 -0.72 -4.08
N SER A 141 -2.06 -1.76 -3.25
CA SER A 141 -1.18 -1.71 -2.08
C SER A 141 0.27 -1.43 -2.47
N ILE A 142 0.77 -2.08 -3.51
CA ILE A 142 2.13 -1.88 -4.02
C ILE A 142 2.27 -0.45 -4.59
N THR A 143 1.31 -0.01 -5.40
CA THR A 143 1.30 1.34 -5.99
C THR A 143 1.22 2.42 -4.90
N ALA A 144 0.39 2.24 -3.88
CA ALA A 144 0.32 3.15 -2.74
C ALA A 144 1.64 3.19 -1.98
N GLY A 145 2.30 2.03 -1.82
CA GLY A 145 3.62 1.90 -1.20
C GLY A 145 4.68 2.75 -1.89
N THR A 146 4.75 2.75 -3.22
CA THR A 146 5.75 3.56 -3.96
C THR A 146 5.64 5.06 -3.66
N ARG A 147 4.45 5.53 -3.32
CA ARG A 147 4.17 6.94 -3.01
C ARG A 147 4.06 7.24 -1.53
N ALA A 148 4.31 6.26 -0.65
CA ALA A 148 4.09 6.41 0.78
C ALA A 148 4.92 7.53 1.41
N ILE A 149 6.17 7.67 1.02
CA ILE A 149 7.09 8.71 1.53
C ILE A 149 7.01 9.97 0.65
N SER A 150 7.19 9.84 -0.66
CA SER A 150 7.23 10.96 -1.59
C SER A 150 5.91 11.75 -1.64
N GLY A 151 4.78 11.08 -1.55
CA GLY A 151 3.46 11.71 -1.53
C GLY A 151 3.07 12.33 -0.18
N ASN A 152 3.89 12.19 0.87
CA ASN A 152 3.60 12.69 2.22
C ASN A 152 4.82 13.42 2.85
N THR A 153 5.69 14.01 2.04
CA THR A 153 6.93 14.67 2.49
C THR A 153 6.67 15.79 3.49
N GLY A 154 5.60 16.56 3.31
CA GLY A 154 5.19 17.59 4.27
C GLY A 154 4.93 17.03 5.66
N LEU A 155 4.22 15.89 5.75
CA LEU A 155 3.95 15.22 7.02
C LEU A 155 5.23 14.63 7.64
N VAL A 156 6.09 14.03 6.81
CA VAL A 156 7.37 13.43 7.23
C VAL A 156 8.31 14.48 7.82
N ARG A 157 8.29 15.72 7.30
CA ARG A 157 9.12 16.83 7.79
C ARG A 157 8.53 17.53 9.00
N ALA A 158 7.20 17.66 9.06
CA ALA A 158 6.52 18.41 10.13
C ALA A 158 6.41 17.62 11.44
N LEU A 159 6.32 16.30 11.39
CA LEU A 159 6.04 15.48 12.56
C LEU A 159 7.11 14.39 12.80
N HIS A 160 7.46 14.21 14.08
CA HIS A 160 8.33 13.11 14.51
C HIS A 160 7.48 11.88 14.85
N PHE A 161 7.49 10.88 13.98
CA PHE A 161 6.80 9.61 14.16
C PHE A 161 7.51 8.48 13.38
N PRO A 162 7.30 7.21 13.74
CA PRO A 162 7.84 6.08 12.98
C PRO A 162 7.31 6.10 11.54
N ARG A 163 8.20 6.28 10.58
CA ARG A 163 7.81 6.51 9.18
C ARG A 163 7.16 5.28 8.53
N ALA A 164 7.37 4.08 9.10
CA ALA A 164 6.64 2.87 8.71
C ALA A 164 5.12 3.00 8.88
N SER A 165 4.64 3.93 9.74
CA SER A 165 3.21 4.20 9.88
C SER A 165 2.55 4.59 8.56
N LEU A 166 3.28 5.24 7.62
CA LEU A 166 2.72 5.68 6.34
C LEU A 166 2.44 4.51 5.39
N PRO A 167 3.42 3.65 5.01
CA PRO A 167 3.13 2.52 4.13
C PRO A 167 2.15 1.52 4.77
N ILE A 168 2.20 1.32 6.10
CA ILE A 168 1.22 0.48 6.81
C ILE A 168 -0.19 1.08 6.72
N ALA A 169 -0.34 2.38 6.94
CA ALA A 169 -1.64 3.04 6.84
C ALA A 169 -2.21 3.00 5.41
N LEU A 170 -1.35 3.16 4.39
CA LEU A 170 -1.77 3.06 3.00
C LEU A 170 -2.15 1.62 2.61
N ALA A 171 -1.43 0.61 3.10
CA ALA A 171 -1.83 -0.79 2.92
C ALA A 171 -3.16 -1.10 3.62
N LEU A 172 -3.37 -0.56 4.83
CA LEU A 172 -4.64 -0.65 5.55
C LEU A 172 -5.78 0.07 4.81
N GLN A 173 -5.52 1.23 4.20
CA GLN A 173 -6.48 1.92 3.33
C GLN A 173 -6.94 1.01 2.18
N GLN A 174 -6.01 0.31 1.52
CA GLN A 174 -6.35 -0.61 0.43
C GLN A 174 -7.14 -1.84 0.94
N LEU A 175 -6.82 -2.33 2.14
CA LEU A 175 -7.60 -3.39 2.78
C LEU A 175 -9.03 -2.92 3.09
N GLN A 176 -9.22 -1.72 3.65
CA GLN A 176 -10.54 -1.14 3.89
C GLN A 176 -11.33 -0.99 2.59
N GLN A 177 -10.67 -0.56 1.51
CA GLN A 177 -11.28 -0.47 0.18
C GLN A 177 -11.72 -1.83 -0.33
N LEU A 178 -10.88 -2.88 -0.20
CA LEU A 178 -11.24 -4.24 -0.57
C LEU A 178 -12.43 -4.74 0.25
N LEU A 179 -12.41 -4.58 1.58
CA LEU A 179 -13.51 -5.02 2.45
C LEU A 179 -14.84 -4.40 2.05
N PHE A 180 -14.84 -3.12 1.69
CA PHE A 180 -16.03 -2.47 1.14
C PHE A 180 -16.45 -3.08 -0.20
N SER A 181 -15.50 -3.37 -1.08
CA SER A 181 -15.74 -3.96 -2.40
C SER A 181 -16.16 -5.42 -2.34
N LEU A 182 -15.76 -6.17 -1.29
CA LEU A 182 -16.18 -7.57 -1.08
C LEU A 182 -17.70 -7.70 -0.95
N GLY A 183 -18.38 -6.68 -0.43
CA GLY A 183 -19.84 -6.66 -0.41
C GLY A 183 -20.46 -6.82 -1.81
N ALA A 184 -19.90 -6.09 -2.79
CA ALA A 184 -20.34 -6.22 -4.19
C ALA A 184 -19.91 -7.57 -4.81
N LEU A 185 -18.69 -8.04 -4.47
CA LEU A 185 -18.25 -9.37 -4.91
C LEU A 185 -19.22 -10.46 -4.43
N PHE A 186 -19.61 -10.43 -3.16
CA PHE A 186 -20.56 -11.41 -2.62
C PHE A 186 -21.93 -11.36 -3.32
N VAL A 187 -22.44 -10.17 -3.62
CA VAL A 187 -23.69 -10.03 -4.40
C VAL A 187 -23.54 -10.69 -5.78
N ILE A 188 -22.42 -10.46 -6.46
CA ILE A 188 -22.16 -11.07 -7.77
C ILE A 188 -22.09 -12.59 -7.65
N LEU A 189 -21.37 -13.12 -6.67
CA LEU A 189 -21.27 -14.56 -6.44
C LEU A 189 -22.64 -15.19 -6.23
N LEU A 190 -23.50 -14.57 -5.41
CA LEU A 190 -24.88 -15.05 -5.18
C LEU A 190 -25.71 -15.05 -6.46
N VAL A 191 -25.61 -14.01 -7.30
CA VAL A 191 -26.34 -13.93 -8.60
C VAL A 191 -25.90 -15.05 -9.54
N PHE A 192 -24.62 -15.47 -9.47
CA PHE A 192 -24.09 -16.56 -10.28
C PHE A 192 -24.19 -17.94 -9.58
N GLY A 193 -24.99 -18.06 -8.53
CA GLY A 193 -25.33 -19.36 -7.90
C GLY A 193 -24.29 -19.86 -6.89
N GLN A 194 -23.29 -19.01 -6.51
CA GLN A 194 -22.33 -19.36 -5.47
C GLN A 194 -22.93 -18.98 -4.11
N TYR A 195 -23.36 -19.95 -3.33
CA TYR A 195 -24.00 -19.71 -2.04
C TYR A 195 -23.01 -19.77 -0.87
N PRO A 196 -23.24 -19.02 0.22
CA PRO A 196 -22.40 -19.05 1.41
C PRO A 196 -22.27 -20.46 1.99
N ARG A 197 -21.02 -20.91 2.15
CA ARG A 197 -20.66 -22.22 2.72
C ARG A 197 -19.62 -22.01 3.83
N PRO A 198 -19.39 -23.03 4.68
CA PRO A 198 -18.33 -22.94 5.69
C PRO A 198 -16.93 -22.64 5.12
N SER A 199 -16.67 -23.01 3.85
CA SER A 199 -15.43 -22.67 3.15
C SER A 199 -15.20 -21.15 3.02
N TRP A 200 -16.26 -20.33 2.99
CA TRP A 200 -16.12 -18.86 2.95
C TRP A 200 -15.36 -18.30 4.15
N LEU A 201 -15.37 -19.01 5.28
CA LEU A 201 -14.57 -18.62 6.45
C LEU A 201 -13.06 -18.70 6.18
N LEU A 202 -12.63 -19.53 5.23
CA LEU A 202 -11.22 -19.61 4.81
C LEU A 202 -10.76 -18.35 4.07
N ALA A 203 -11.66 -17.53 3.56
CA ALA A 203 -11.34 -16.24 3.00
C ALA A 203 -10.70 -15.29 4.04
N ILE A 204 -11.07 -15.42 5.33
CA ILE A 204 -10.54 -14.57 6.40
C ILE A 204 -9.04 -14.78 6.59
N PRO A 205 -8.53 -16.00 6.86
CA PRO A 205 -7.08 -16.22 6.99
C PRO A 205 -6.34 -15.98 5.67
N ALA A 206 -6.91 -16.32 4.52
CA ALA A 206 -6.29 -16.02 3.22
C ALA A 206 -6.09 -14.51 3.03
N LEU A 207 -7.11 -13.72 3.34
CA LEU A 207 -7.05 -12.26 3.26
C LEU A 207 -6.08 -11.65 4.29
N ALA A 208 -6.02 -12.21 5.51
CA ALA A 208 -5.08 -11.76 6.53
C ALA A 208 -3.61 -11.99 6.09
N LEU A 209 -3.30 -13.17 5.53
CA LEU A 209 -1.98 -13.48 4.99
C LEU A 209 -1.63 -12.56 3.81
N GLN A 210 -2.58 -12.34 2.90
CA GLN A 210 -2.38 -11.41 1.78
C GLN A 210 -2.18 -9.96 2.24
N ALA A 211 -2.91 -9.50 3.26
CA ALA A 211 -2.74 -8.17 3.82
C ALA A 211 -1.35 -8.00 4.46
N LEU A 212 -0.86 -9.02 5.15
CA LEU A 212 0.51 -9.02 5.70
C LEU A 212 1.55 -8.97 4.58
N PHE A 213 1.41 -9.81 3.56
CA PHE A 213 2.24 -9.79 2.35
C PHE A 213 2.25 -8.42 1.70
N ASN A 214 1.08 -7.88 1.39
CA ASN A 214 0.92 -6.57 0.73
C ASN A 214 1.54 -5.43 1.55
N THR A 215 1.40 -5.46 2.87
CA THR A 215 2.01 -4.47 3.77
C THR A 215 3.53 -4.55 3.70
N GLY A 216 4.09 -5.76 3.71
CA GLY A 216 5.53 -5.97 3.60
C GLY A 216 6.09 -5.47 2.26
N VAL A 217 5.46 -5.85 1.16
CA VAL A 217 5.87 -5.40 -0.18
C VAL A 217 5.70 -3.88 -0.31
N SER A 218 4.62 -3.31 0.22
CA SER A 218 4.41 -1.85 0.26
C SER A 218 5.56 -1.12 0.96
N MET A 219 6.07 -1.65 2.09
CA MET A 219 7.23 -1.10 2.79
C MET A 219 8.52 -1.22 1.96
N VAL A 220 8.74 -2.35 1.29
CA VAL A 220 9.88 -2.50 0.38
C VAL A 220 9.82 -1.45 -0.73
N MET A 221 8.66 -1.30 -1.38
CA MET A 221 8.47 -0.34 -2.45
C MET A 221 8.58 1.11 -1.98
N ALA A 222 8.10 1.43 -0.77
CA ALA A 222 8.25 2.74 -0.17
C ALA A 222 9.74 3.13 -0.01
N ARG A 223 10.56 2.19 0.45
CA ARG A 223 12.01 2.42 0.57
C ARG A 223 12.68 2.55 -0.79
N LEU A 224 12.37 1.68 -1.74
CA LEU A 224 12.97 1.71 -3.08
C LEU A 224 12.62 3.02 -3.79
N ALA A 225 11.34 3.41 -3.79
CA ALA A 225 10.87 4.62 -4.45
C ALA A 225 11.35 5.91 -3.74
N SER A 226 11.59 5.87 -2.42
CA SER A 226 12.19 7.01 -1.72
C SER A 226 13.65 7.24 -2.11
N LYS A 227 14.36 6.20 -2.54
CA LYS A 227 15.75 6.29 -3.03
C LYS A 227 15.80 6.59 -4.52
N THR A 228 14.89 6.00 -5.30
CA THR A 228 14.86 6.09 -6.77
C THR A 228 13.42 6.37 -7.21
N PRO A 229 13.05 7.64 -7.47
CA PRO A 229 11.69 8.04 -7.83
C PRO A 229 11.15 7.34 -9.10
N ASP A 230 12.02 6.95 -10.02
CA ASP A 230 11.65 6.28 -11.28
C ASP A 230 10.94 4.94 -11.06
N ILE A 231 11.14 4.30 -9.90
CA ILE A 231 10.44 3.08 -9.53
C ILE A 231 8.92 3.28 -9.54
N ALA A 232 8.44 4.46 -9.14
CA ALA A 232 7.03 4.77 -9.19
C ALA A 232 6.46 4.79 -10.62
N GLN A 233 7.28 5.13 -11.61
CA GLN A 233 6.90 5.12 -13.03
C GLN A 233 6.93 3.71 -13.62
N LEU A 234 7.88 2.87 -13.19
CA LEU A 234 8.00 1.49 -13.65
C LEU A 234 6.95 0.56 -13.03
N THR A 235 6.48 0.86 -11.82
CA THR A 235 5.56 0.02 -11.06
C THR A 235 4.30 -0.37 -11.85
N PRO A 236 3.57 0.53 -12.56
CA PRO A 236 2.38 0.15 -13.31
C PRO A 236 2.66 -0.87 -14.41
N PHE A 237 3.81 -0.76 -15.08
CA PHE A 237 4.22 -1.70 -16.12
C PHE A 237 4.51 -3.08 -15.53
N VAL A 238 5.30 -3.14 -14.46
CA VAL A 238 5.62 -4.39 -13.75
C VAL A 238 4.36 -5.07 -13.24
N LEU A 239 3.45 -4.31 -12.61
CA LEU A 239 2.19 -4.85 -12.10
C LEU A 239 1.30 -5.40 -13.21
N ARG A 240 1.24 -4.72 -14.36
CA ARG A 240 0.45 -5.21 -15.50
C ARG A 240 1.00 -6.55 -16.02
N THR A 241 2.31 -6.65 -16.16
CA THR A 241 2.97 -7.90 -16.59
C THR A 241 2.75 -9.00 -15.56
N TRP A 242 2.90 -8.70 -14.28
CA TRP A 242 2.68 -9.65 -13.20
C TRP A 242 1.23 -10.13 -13.13
N MET A 243 0.25 -9.27 -13.41
CA MET A 243 -1.16 -9.65 -13.49
C MET A 243 -1.40 -10.79 -14.49
N TYR A 244 -0.80 -10.69 -15.67
CA TYR A 244 -0.92 -11.74 -16.68
C TYR A 244 -0.27 -13.06 -16.26
N ALA A 245 0.81 -12.99 -15.48
CA ALA A 245 1.49 -14.17 -14.93
C ALA A 245 0.84 -14.73 -13.65
N SER A 246 -0.21 -14.09 -13.13
CA SER A 246 -0.84 -14.47 -11.86
C SER A 246 -2.15 -15.24 -12.00
N GLY A 247 -2.48 -15.71 -13.19
CA GLY A 247 -3.68 -16.52 -13.39
C GLY A 247 -5.01 -15.79 -13.10
N VAL A 248 -5.04 -14.45 -13.15
CA VAL A 248 -6.28 -13.68 -12.94
C VAL A 248 -7.36 -14.06 -13.95
N MET A 249 -6.97 -14.31 -15.20
CA MET A 249 -7.86 -14.52 -16.35
C MET A 249 -7.89 -15.96 -16.85
N TRP A 250 -6.99 -16.81 -16.37
CA TRP A 250 -6.81 -18.20 -16.78
C TRP A 250 -6.50 -19.08 -15.57
N SER A 251 -6.81 -20.37 -15.67
CA SER A 251 -6.52 -21.34 -14.60
C SER A 251 -5.18 -22.05 -14.87
N LEU A 252 -4.43 -22.31 -13.80
CA LEU A 252 -3.16 -23.06 -13.89
C LEU A 252 -3.38 -24.48 -14.42
N ASP A 253 -4.51 -25.12 -14.10
CA ASP A 253 -4.89 -26.44 -14.62
C ASP A 253 -4.90 -26.52 -16.14
N THR A 254 -5.30 -25.44 -16.81
CA THR A 254 -5.32 -25.43 -18.30
C THR A 254 -3.94 -25.45 -18.91
N LEU A 255 -2.90 -25.04 -18.17
CA LEU A 255 -1.50 -25.14 -18.58
C LEU A 255 -0.89 -26.50 -18.23
N LEU A 256 -1.31 -27.11 -17.13
CA LEU A 256 -0.82 -28.42 -16.67
C LEU A 256 -1.22 -29.56 -17.61
N THR A 257 -2.36 -29.44 -18.28
CA THR A 257 -2.84 -30.45 -19.24
C THR A 257 -2.11 -30.43 -20.60
N GLY A 258 -1.20 -29.46 -20.81
CA GLY A 258 -0.41 -29.36 -22.04
C GLY A 258 1.06 -29.72 -21.81
N ASP A 259 1.56 -30.78 -22.43
CA ASP A 259 2.99 -31.22 -22.40
C ASP A 259 4.01 -30.18 -22.89
N ARG A 260 3.60 -28.95 -23.09
CA ARG A 260 4.42 -27.90 -23.73
C ARG A 260 5.15 -26.98 -22.76
N VAL A 261 4.80 -27.00 -21.45
CA VAL A 261 5.34 -26.05 -20.48
C VAL A 261 6.43 -26.74 -19.64
N PRO A 262 7.67 -26.21 -19.61
CA PRO A 262 8.72 -26.74 -18.78
C PRO A 262 8.35 -26.76 -17.29
N HIS A 263 8.73 -27.80 -16.57
CA HIS A 263 8.40 -28.00 -15.14
C HIS A 263 8.81 -26.81 -14.24
N TRP A 264 9.94 -26.17 -14.53
CA TRP A 264 10.37 -24.98 -13.77
C TRP A 264 9.46 -23.77 -13.92
N VAL A 265 8.80 -23.62 -15.09
CA VAL A 265 7.80 -22.55 -15.30
C VAL A 265 6.57 -22.81 -14.46
N LEU A 266 6.10 -24.07 -14.44
CA LEU A 266 4.96 -24.47 -13.61
C LEU A 266 5.24 -24.21 -12.14
N LEU A 267 6.40 -24.62 -11.63
CA LEU A 267 6.81 -24.36 -10.28
C LEU A 267 6.89 -22.85 -9.95
N ALA A 268 7.39 -22.05 -10.89
CA ALA A 268 7.44 -20.60 -10.74
C ALA A 268 6.05 -19.96 -10.66
N LEU A 269 5.08 -20.48 -11.43
CA LEU A 269 3.69 -20.04 -11.40
C LEU A 269 2.96 -20.48 -10.14
N GLU A 270 3.17 -21.71 -9.68
CA GLU A 270 2.62 -22.24 -8.43
C GLU A 270 3.15 -21.49 -7.20
N CYS A 271 4.42 -21.07 -7.22
CA CYS A 271 5.03 -20.28 -6.16
C CYS A 271 4.76 -18.77 -6.29
N ASN A 272 4.06 -18.31 -7.35
CA ASN A 272 3.76 -16.90 -7.54
C ASN A 272 2.82 -16.39 -6.43
N PRO A 273 3.25 -15.45 -5.58
CA PRO A 273 2.46 -15.03 -4.43
C PRO A 273 1.07 -14.49 -4.81
N ALA A 274 0.96 -13.76 -5.93
CA ALA A 274 -0.33 -13.24 -6.36
C ALA A 274 -1.29 -14.36 -6.79
N ALA A 275 -0.81 -15.36 -7.53
CA ALA A 275 -1.59 -16.53 -7.92
C ALA A 275 -2.07 -17.29 -6.67
N VAL A 276 -1.16 -17.55 -5.72
CA VAL A 276 -1.45 -18.26 -4.48
C VAL A 276 -2.61 -17.60 -3.70
N TYR A 277 -2.59 -16.28 -3.51
CA TYR A 277 -3.68 -15.60 -2.78
C TYR A 277 -4.98 -15.55 -3.58
N ILE A 278 -4.91 -15.42 -4.90
CA ILE A 278 -6.10 -15.47 -5.77
C ILE A 278 -6.76 -16.85 -5.69
N ASP A 279 -5.97 -17.92 -5.79
CA ASP A 279 -6.48 -19.29 -5.80
C ASP A 279 -7.02 -19.70 -4.42
N LEU A 280 -6.40 -19.24 -3.32
CA LEU A 280 -6.97 -19.42 -1.97
C LEU A 280 -8.34 -18.75 -1.83
N MET A 281 -8.51 -17.56 -2.40
CA MET A 281 -9.81 -16.87 -2.36
C MET A 281 -10.84 -17.53 -3.27
N ARG A 282 -10.44 -18.04 -4.44
CA ARG A 282 -11.30 -18.84 -5.31
C ARG A 282 -11.76 -20.11 -4.62
N TYR A 283 -10.84 -20.85 -4.02
CA TYR A 283 -11.14 -22.05 -3.25
C TYR A 283 -12.13 -21.79 -2.09
N ALA A 284 -11.96 -20.66 -1.42
CA ALA A 284 -12.86 -20.28 -0.35
C ALA A 284 -14.26 -19.95 -0.85
N LEU A 285 -14.40 -19.24 -1.98
CA LEU A 285 -15.64 -18.58 -2.39
C LEU A 285 -16.39 -19.28 -3.53
N ILE A 286 -15.74 -20.10 -4.36
CA ILE A 286 -16.32 -20.68 -5.57
C ILE A 286 -16.49 -22.19 -5.41
N ASP A 287 -17.69 -22.67 -5.70
CA ASP A 287 -18.08 -24.07 -5.51
C ASP A 287 -17.35 -25.03 -6.44
N SER A 288 -17.19 -24.61 -7.68
CA SER A 288 -16.52 -25.40 -8.72
C SER A 288 -15.00 -25.44 -8.61
N PHE A 289 -14.42 -24.55 -7.78
CA PHE A 289 -12.97 -24.52 -7.57
C PHE A 289 -12.59 -25.40 -6.37
N THR A 290 -12.13 -26.61 -6.64
CA THR A 290 -11.87 -27.64 -5.63
C THR A 290 -10.41 -27.69 -5.19
N GLY A 291 -10.14 -28.42 -4.08
CA GLY A 291 -8.77 -28.61 -3.60
C GLY A 291 -7.83 -29.32 -4.58
N ALA A 292 -8.37 -30.05 -5.58
CA ALA A 292 -7.58 -30.67 -6.64
C ALA A 292 -6.92 -29.65 -7.59
N GLN A 293 -7.49 -28.45 -7.69
CA GLN A 293 -6.98 -27.35 -8.51
C GLN A 293 -5.98 -26.46 -7.79
N LEU A 294 -5.81 -26.67 -6.47
CA LEU A 294 -4.83 -25.93 -5.69
C LEU A 294 -3.44 -26.57 -5.80
N PRO A 295 -2.39 -25.76 -5.94
CA PRO A 295 -1.04 -26.24 -5.83
C PRO A 295 -0.79 -26.96 -4.49
N PRO A 296 0.04 -28.00 -4.45
CA PRO A 296 0.39 -28.65 -3.21
C PRO A 296 0.99 -27.65 -2.21
N HIS A 297 0.61 -27.76 -0.94
CA HIS A 297 1.11 -26.89 0.13
C HIS A 297 0.81 -25.38 -0.04
N VAL A 298 -0.23 -25.00 -0.78
CA VAL A 298 -0.60 -23.60 -1.06
C VAL A 298 -0.66 -22.71 0.19
N TRP A 299 -1.22 -23.20 1.31
CA TRP A 299 -1.26 -22.47 2.59
C TRP A 299 0.12 -22.24 3.19
N ALA A 300 1.04 -23.20 3.05
CA ALA A 300 2.42 -23.04 3.50
C ALA A 300 3.17 -22.02 2.66
N VAL A 301 2.97 -22.04 1.33
CA VAL A 301 3.54 -21.05 0.40
C VAL A 301 2.97 -19.65 0.69
N ALA A 302 1.65 -19.53 0.90
CA ALA A 302 1.01 -18.26 1.28
C ALA A 302 1.58 -17.70 2.58
N THR A 303 1.71 -18.56 3.60
CA THR A 303 2.28 -18.17 4.91
C THR A 303 3.75 -17.80 4.77
N GLY A 304 4.53 -18.57 4.03
CA GLY A 304 5.94 -18.28 3.75
C GLY A 304 6.11 -16.88 3.12
N TRP A 305 5.37 -16.58 2.06
CA TRP A 305 5.39 -15.26 1.43
C TRP A 305 4.95 -14.13 2.37
N ALA A 306 3.88 -14.35 3.14
CA ALA A 306 3.40 -13.37 4.11
C ALA A 306 4.46 -13.04 5.17
N LEU A 307 5.14 -14.06 5.71
CA LEU A 307 6.19 -13.87 6.73
C LEU A 307 7.46 -13.27 6.12
N VAL A 308 7.94 -13.78 5.00
CA VAL A 308 9.16 -13.29 4.35
C VAL A 308 9.00 -11.82 3.94
N CYS A 309 7.91 -11.49 3.27
CA CYS A 309 7.67 -10.11 2.86
C CYS A 309 7.26 -9.22 4.04
N GLY A 310 6.41 -9.68 4.94
CA GLY A 310 5.95 -8.91 6.10
C GLY A 310 7.10 -8.55 7.02
N ILE A 311 7.84 -9.55 7.51
CA ILE A 311 8.97 -9.34 8.43
C ILE A 311 10.17 -8.75 7.67
N GLY A 312 10.54 -9.33 6.53
CA GLY A 312 11.66 -8.85 5.72
C GLY A 312 11.47 -7.43 5.22
N GLY A 313 10.28 -7.10 4.73
CA GLY A 313 9.92 -5.75 4.29
C GLY A 313 9.96 -4.73 5.43
N PHE A 314 9.44 -5.10 6.61
CA PHE A 314 9.50 -4.27 7.80
C PHE A 314 10.95 -3.98 8.24
N VAL A 315 11.77 -5.02 8.38
CA VAL A 315 13.19 -4.89 8.76
C VAL A 315 13.96 -4.10 7.69
N TYR A 316 13.70 -4.39 6.42
CA TYR A 316 14.30 -3.66 5.32
C TYR A 316 13.95 -2.17 5.38
N PHE A 317 12.69 -1.81 5.61
CA PHE A 317 12.25 -0.42 5.74
C PHE A 317 12.86 0.27 6.97
N TRP A 318 12.81 -0.38 8.14
CA TRP A 318 13.38 0.12 9.39
C TRP A 318 14.87 0.46 9.28
N LYS A 319 15.66 -0.35 8.56
CA LYS A 319 17.10 -0.11 8.36
C LYS A 319 17.41 1.22 7.65
N ALA A 320 16.45 1.86 7.00
CA ALA A 320 16.62 3.12 6.30
C ALA A 320 15.90 4.31 6.98
N GLU A 321 15.37 4.11 8.20
CA GLU A 321 14.58 5.12 8.91
C GLU A 321 15.24 6.49 8.97
N GLU A 322 16.54 6.53 9.19
CA GLU A 322 17.30 7.79 9.28
C GLU A 322 17.37 8.59 7.98
N ARG A 323 17.16 7.94 6.84
CA ARG A 323 17.33 8.54 5.51
C ARG A 323 16.07 9.20 4.98
N TYR A 324 14.90 8.81 5.52
CA TYR A 324 13.64 9.36 5.04
C TYR A 324 13.47 10.82 5.50
N GLY A 325 13.21 11.73 4.56
CA GLY A 325 12.95 13.14 4.84
C GLY A 325 14.18 14.03 5.05
N ARG A 326 15.40 13.53 4.80
CA ARG A 326 16.65 14.31 4.80
C ARG A 326 17.04 14.85 3.40
N GLY A 327 16.16 14.69 2.41
CA GLY A 327 16.34 15.21 1.06
C GLY A 327 15.66 16.55 0.84
#